data_f62b1680b4cc81202c5dd42a2ec97625
#
_entry.id   f62b1680b4cc81202c5dd42a2ec97625
#
_cell.length_a   1.000
_cell.length_b   1.000
_cell.length_c   1.000
_cell.angle_alpha   90.00
_cell.angle_beta   90.00
_cell.angle_gamma   90.00
#
_symmetry.space_group_name_H-M   'P 1'
#
loop_
_entity.id
_entity.type
_entity.pdbx_description
1 polymer ?
#
loop_
_entity_poly.entity_id
_entity_poly.type
_entity_poly.pdbx_seq_one_letter_code
_entity_poly.pdbx_strand_id
1 'polypeptide(L)'
;MRTFFLFGIFLLLTACAQDRIAKPDPLLTEEQFINFHIDLALINAAYNFTEGYYVPLDSLYKFHGIDSLTFIKNNTYYASKSKRYTRIFEEVESRLKTMQEQDSVAPPQPLLDNKY
;
A
#
# COMPACT_ATOMS: atom_id res chain seq x y z
N MET A 1 -39.04 22.66 22.45
CA MET A 1 -37.71 23.18 22.78
C MET A 1 -36.72 22.09 23.20
N ARG A 2 -37.12 21.15 24.03
CA ARG A 2 -36.20 20.08 24.49
C ARG A 2 -35.69 19.13 23.36
N THR A 3 -36.53 18.87 22.38
CA THR A 3 -36.22 18.05 21.19
C THR A 3 -35.25 18.72 20.21
N PHE A 4 -35.35 20.03 20.05
CA PHE A 4 -34.46 20.83 19.20
C PHE A 4 -33.03 20.91 19.77
N PHE A 5 -32.93 20.91 21.11
CA PHE A 5 -31.66 20.98 21.82
C PHE A 5 -30.86 19.65 21.65
N LEU A 6 -31.54 18.49 21.69
CA LEU A 6 -30.95 17.18 21.48
C LEU A 6 -30.51 16.97 20.02
N PHE A 7 -31.25 17.52 19.06
CA PHE A 7 -30.88 17.45 17.64
C PHE A 7 -29.64 18.29 17.32
N GLY A 8 -29.52 19.47 17.96
CA GLY A 8 -28.33 20.32 17.84
C GLY A 8 -27.06 19.71 18.41
N ILE A 9 -27.18 18.99 19.53
CA ILE A 9 -26.03 18.28 20.14
C ILE A 9 -25.58 17.10 19.26
N PHE A 10 -26.49 16.38 18.63
CA PHE A 10 -26.17 15.27 17.73
C PHE A 10 -25.44 15.73 16.46
N LEU A 11 -25.76 16.91 15.94
CA LEU A 11 -25.10 17.50 14.76
C LEU A 11 -23.63 17.92 15.05
N LEU A 12 -23.34 18.29 16.29
CA LEU A 12 -21.98 18.73 16.70
C LEU A 12 -21.00 17.57 16.85
N LEU A 13 -21.48 16.34 16.99
CA LEU A 13 -20.64 15.16 17.18
C LEU A 13 -20.07 14.60 15.86
N THR A 14 -20.60 14.99 14.70
CA THR A 14 -20.17 14.46 13.40
C THR A 14 -19.04 15.27 12.74
N ALA A 15 -18.62 16.39 13.30
CA ALA A 15 -17.71 17.34 12.65
C ALA A 15 -16.21 17.12 12.94
N CYS A 16 -15.78 16.10 13.71
CA CYS A 16 -14.45 16.14 14.33
C CYS A 16 -13.49 14.99 14.02
N ALA A 17 -13.62 14.20 12.95
CA ALA A 17 -12.78 13.01 12.84
C ALA A 17 -11.72 12.99 11.72
N GLN A 18 -11.77 13.86 10.71
CA GLN A 18 -10.97 13.64 9.49
C GLN A 18 -9.63 14.38 9.39
N ASP A 19 -9.37 15.41 10.17
CA ASP A 19 -8.15 16.23 10.00
C ASP A 19 -7.13 16.14 11.14
N ARG A 20 -7.21 15.11 11.97
CA ARG A 20 -6.32 14.97 13.14
C ARG A 20 -4.98 14.28 12.85
N ILE A 21 -4.81 13.67 11.69
CA ILE A 21 -3.57 12.98 11.34
C ILE A 21 -2.63 13.97 10.69
N ALA A 22 -1.54 14.31 11.40
CA ALA A 22 -0.52 15.22 10.90
C ALA A 22 0.20 14.61 9.68
N LYS A 23 0.51 15.49 8.72
CA LYS A 23 1.36 15.14 7.58
C LYS A 23 2.72 14.69 8.09
N PRO A 24 3.20 13.47 7.73
CA PRO A 24 4.51 13.00 8.19
C PRO A 24 5.65 13.73 7.50
N ASP A 25 6.81 13.72 8.15
CA ASP A 25 8.07 14.15 7.58
C ASP A 25 9.10 13.02 7.77
N PRO A 26 9.62 12.44 6.70
CA PRO A 26 9.29 12.72 5.30
C PRO A 26 7.92 12.18 4.86
N LEU A 27 7.26 12.91 3.96
CA LEU A 27 6.07 12.40 3.26
C LEU A 27 6.52 11.66 2.00
N LEU A 28 6.18 10.38 1.91
CA LEU A 28 6.33 9.61 0.68
C LEU A 28 5.38 10.15 -0.39
N THR A 29 5.84 10.26 -1.62
CA THR A 29 4.96 10.55 -2.75
C THR A 29 3.98 9.39 -2.95
N GLU A 30 2.85 9.63 -3.61
CA GLU A 30 1.91 8.54 -3.95
C GLU A 30 2.62 7.44 -4.76
N GLU A 31 3.49 7.82 -5.69
CA GLU A 31 4.25 6.87 -6.51
C GLU A 31 5.20 6.00 -5.66
N GLN A 32 5.92 6.57 -4.71
CA GLN A 32 6.76 5.81 -3.78
C GLN A 32 5.91 4.86 -2.93
N PHE A 33 4.77 5.32 -2.47
CA PHE A 33 3.86 4.51 -1.65
C PHE A 33 3.22 3.37 -2.46
N ILE A 34 2.82 3.63 -3.71
CA ILE A 34 2.33 2.62 -4.66
C ILE A 34 3.40 1.56 -4.93
N ASN A 35 4.62 1.97 -5.29
CA ASN A 35 5.71 1.05 -5.60
C ASN A 35 6.07 0.16 -4.42
N PHE A 36 6.09 0.71 -3.20
CA PHE A 36 6.29 -0.09 -2.00
C PHE A 36 5.23 -1.18 -1.85
N HIS A 37 3.96 -0.85 -2.06
CA HIS A 37 2.85 -1.82 -1.95
C HIS A 37 2.87 -2.87 -3.06
N ILE A 38 3.29 -2.51 -4.26
CA ILE A 38 3.48 -3.47 -5.37
C ILE A 38 4.56 -4.49 -4.98
N ASP A 39 5.73 -4.03 -4.55
CA ASP A 39 6.83 -4.93 -4.16
C ASP A 39 6.46 -5.80 -2.96
N LEU A 40 5.75 -5.24 -1.98
CA LEU A 40 5.23 -6.01 -0.85
C LEU A 40 4.27 -7.12 -1.30
N ALA A 41 3.38 -6.83 -2.25
CA ALA A 41 2.44 -7.81 -2.79
C ALA A 41 3.17 -8.93 -3.55
N LEU A 42 4.19 -8.58 -4.35
CA LEU A 42 5.01 -9.54 -5.08
C LEU A 42 5.81 -10.44 -4.14
N ILE A 43 6.41 -9.89 -3.08
CA ILE A 43 7.13 -10.67 -2.06
C ILE A 43 6.19 -11.63 -1.34
N ASN A 44 5.00 -11.18 -0.96
CA ASN A 44 4.00 -12.02 -0.31
C ASN A 44 3.50 -13.14 -1.23
N ALA A 45 3.31 -12.85 -2.52
CA ALA A 45 2.94 -13.86 -3.51
C ALA A 45 4.06 -14.91 -3.67
N ALA A 46 5.31 -14.48 -3.83
CA ALA A 46 6.45 -15.37 -3.97
C ALA A 46 6.63 -16.27 -2.73
N TYR A 47 6.45 -15.73 -1.54
CA TYR A 47 6.50 -16.51 -0.29
C TYR A 47 5.45 -17.62 -0.25
N ASN A 48 4.24 -17.36 -0.74
CA ASN A 48 3.14 -18.34 -0.72
C ASN A 48 3.28 -19.44 -1.79
N PHE A 49 4.00 -19.17 -2.88
CA PHE A 49 4.11 -20.10 -4.03
C PHE A 49 5.46 -20.78 -4.19
N THR A 50 6.48 -20.33 -3.47
CA THR A 50 7.84 -20.87 -3.60
C THR A 50 8.39 -21.29 -2.23
N GLU A 51 8.51 -22.60 -2.00
CA GLU A 51 9.09 -23.09 -0.76
C GLU A 51 10.53 -22.55 -0.57
N GLY A 52 10.79 -22.04 0.63
CA GLY A 52 12.08 -21.48 1.01
C GLY A 52 12.36 -20.06 0.53
N TYR A 53 11.45 -19.44 -0.21
CA TYR A 53 11.60 -18.04 -0.59
C TYR A 53 11.17 -17.13 0.56
N TYR A 54 12.10 -16.39 1.10
CA TYR A 54 11.82 -15.42 2.18
C TYR A 54 12.63 -14.15 1.98
N VAL A 55 11.94 -13.03 1.89
CA VAL A 55 12.55 -11.70 1.91
C VAL A 55 12.14 -11.00 3.21
N PRO A 56 13.10 -10.68 4.09
CA PRO A 56 12.81 -9.93 5.28
C PRO A 56 12.21 -8.57 4.95
N LEU A 57 11.20 -8.15 5.70
CA LEU A 57 10.55 -6.85 5.51
C LEU A 57 11.55 -5.68 5.65
N ASP A 58 12.56 -5.82 6.50
CA ASP A 58 13.65 -4.84 6.63
C ASP A 58 14.42 -4.63 5.32
N SER A 59 14.56 -5.68 4.50
CA SER A 59 15.19 -5.55 3.18
C SER A 59 14.35 -4.72 2.23
N LEU A 60 13.02 -4.87 2.29
CA LEU A 60 12.09 -4.05 1.49
C LEU A 60 12.18 -2.57 1.90
N TYR A 61 12.20 -2.28 3.20
CA TYR A 61 12.36 -0.90 3.69
C TYR A 61 13.68 -0.28 3.19
N LYS A 62 14.78 -1.03 3.29
CA LYS A 62 16.09 -0.57 2.80
C LYS A 62 16.09 -0.32 1.30
N PHE A 63 15.46 -1.20 0.53
CA PHE A 63 15.34 -1.04 -0.93
C PHE A 63 14.61 0.25 -1.31
N HIS A 64 13.57 0.61 -0.57
CA HIS A 64 12.82 1.84 -0.78
C HIS A 64 13.43 3.06 -0.06
N GLY A 65 14.56 2.92 0.62
CA GLY A 65 15.25 4.01 1.31
C GLY A 65 14.47 4.60 2.49
N ILE A 66 13.64 3.79 3.14
CA ILE A 66 12.84 4.18 4.31
C ILE A 66 13.08 3.23 5.48
N ASP A 67 12.55 3.58 6.64
CA ASP A 67 12.44 2.70 7.78
C ASP A 67 10.97 2.34 8.09
N SER A 68 10.77 1.40 9.00
CA SER A 68 9.43 0.95 9.39
C SER A 68 8.58 2.08 9.98
N LEU A 69 9.18 2.98 10.74
CA LEU A 69 8.47 4.11 11.36
C LEU A 69 7.97 5.11 10.30
N THR A 70 8.83 5.43 9.32
CA THR A 70 8.47 6.27 8.17
C THR A 70 7.31 5.66 7.41
N PHE A 71 7.37 4.34 7.14
CA PHE A 71 6.26 3.64 6.49
C PHE A 71 4.97 3.72 7.30
N ILE A 72 4.99 3.41 8.59
CA ILE A 72 3.81 3.43 9.46
C ILE A 72 3.16 4.81 9.48
N LYS A 73 3.95 5.88 9.64
CA LYS A 73 3.44 7.25 9.63
C LYS A 73 2.77 7.62 8.31
N ASN A 74 3.40 7.26 7.20
CA ASN A 74 2.86 7.51 5.86
C ASN A 74 1.59 6.70 5.60
N ASN A 75 1.58 5.41 5.97
CA ASN A 75 0.40 4.57 5.84
C ASN A 75 -0.79 5.12 6.64
N THR A 76 -0.54 5.53 7.87
CA THR A 76 -1.58 6.15 8.72
C THR A 76 -2.11 7.45 8.09
N TYR A 77 -1.23 8.29 7.55
CA TYR A 77 -1.62 9.52 6.87
C TYR A 77 -2.46 9.25 5.63
N TYR A 78 -2.01 8.38 4.72
CA TYR A 78 -2.78 8.05 3.53
C TYR A 78 -4.10 7.36 3.85
N ALA A 79 -4.13 6.44 4.82
CA ALA A 79 -5.34 5.77 5.27
C ALA A 79 -6.40 6.75 5.84
N SER A 80 -5.97 7.88 6.41
CA SER A 80 -6.88 8.94 6.87
C SER A 80 -7.58 9.70 5.74
N LYS A 81 -7.09 9.56 4.51
CA LYS A 81 -7.64 10.21 3.30
C LYS A 81 -8.35 9.16 2.42
N SER A 82 -9.54 8.73 2.82
CA SER A 82 -10.22 7.55 2.27
C SER A 82 -10.32 7.51 0.74
N LYS A 83 -10.70 8.59 0.08
CA LYS A 83 -10.78 8.64 -1.39
C LYS A 83 -9.41 8.49 -2.07
N ARG A 84 -8.39 9.13 -1.50
CA ARG A 84 -7.01 9.06 -1.99
C ARG A 84 -6.43 7.67 -1.78
N TYR A 85 -6.66 7.10 -0.61
CA TYR A 85 -6.23 5.74 -0.26
C TYR A 85 -6.84 4.69 -1.19
N THR A 86 -8.13 4.76 -1.45
CA THR A 86 -8.81 3.89 -2.42
C THR A 86 -8.19 3.99 -3.80
N ARG A 87 -8.00 5.19 -4.33
CA ARG A 87 -7.37 5.40 -5.64
C ARG A 87 -5.94 4.83 -5.72
N ILE A 88 -5.15 4.98 -4.65
CA ILE A 88 -3.80 4.41 -4.56
C ILE A 88 -3.85 2.89 -4.71
N PHE A 89 -4.75 2.20 -3.99
CA PHE A 89 -4.84 0.75 -4.07
C PHE A 89 -5.49 0.24 -5.37
N GLU A 90 -6.39 0.99 -5.97
CA GLU A 90 -6.86 0.72 -7.35
C GLU A 90 -5.71 0.77 -8.36
N GLU A 91 -4.79 1.72 -8.21
CA GLU A 91 -3.59 1.82 -9.04
C GLU A 91 -2.62 0.65 -8.79
N VAL A 92 -2.40 0.27 -7.54
CA VAL A 92 -1.60 -0.93 -7.18
C VAL A 92 -2.18 -2.17 -7.87
N GLU A 93 -3.48 -2.39 -7.74
CA GLU A 93 -4.17 -3.54 -8.35
C GLU A 93 -4.05 -3.53 -9.88
N SER A 94 -4.26 -2.39 -10.50
CA SER A 94 -4.15 -2.21 -11.96
C SER A 94 -2.75 -2.55 -12.46
N ARG A 95 -1.71 -2.09 -11.79
CA ARG A 95 -0.32 -2.37 -12.16
C ARG A 95 0.05 -3.84 -11.99
N LEU A 96 -0.37 -4.47 -10.88
CA LEU A 96 -0.16 -5.89 -10.65
C LEU A 96 -0.85 -6.75 -11.71
N LYS A 97 -2.08 -6.39 -12.10
CA LYS A 97 -2.79 -7.07 -13.19
C LYS A 97 -2.07 -6.95 -14.52
N THR A 98 -1.58 -5.77 -14.86
CA THR A 98 -0.80 -5.55 -16.09
C THR A 98 0.48 -6.39 -16.11
N MET A 99 1.19 -6.49 -14.97
CA MET A 99 2.37 -7.35 -14.85
C MET A 99 2.02 -8.82 -15.09
N GLN A 100 0.94 -9.30 -14.49
CA GLN A 100 0.48 -10.67 -14.68
C GLN A 100 0.11 -10.99 -16.14
N GLU A 101 -0.54 -10.05 -16.83
CA GLU A 101 -0.90 -10.20 -18.24
C GLU A 101 0.36 -10.25 -19.13
N GLN A 102 1.36 -9.43 -18.85
CA GLN A 102 2.64 -9.41 -19.57
C GLN A 102 3.41 -10.72 -19.39
N ASP A 103 3.48 -11.26 -18.19
CA ASP A 103 4.14 -12.54 -17.91
C ASP A 103 3.43 -13.71 -18.61
N SER A 104 2.11 -13.63 -18.74
CA SER A 104 1.32 -14.65 -19.43
C SER A 104 1.51 -14.68 -20.94
N VAL A 105 1.96 -13.58 -21.54
CA VAL A 105 2.21 -13.41 -22.99
C VAL A 105 3.69 -13.66 -23.34
N ALA A 106 4.60 -13.62 -22.35
CA ALA A 106 6.01 -13.90 -22.58
C ALA A 106 6.18 -15.36 -23.06
N PRO A 107 6.87 -15.60 -24.19
CA PRO A 107 7.16 -16.98 -24.61
C PRO A 107 7.96 -17.67 -23.50
N PRO A 108 7.72 -19.00 -23.29
CA PRO A 108 8.45 -19.73 -22.28
C PRO A 108 9.96 -19.56 -22.53
N GLN A 109 10.65 -19.00 -21.55
CA GLN A 109 12.09 -18.86 -21.64
C GLN A 109 12.67 -20.28 -21.79
N PRO A 110 13.55 -20.54 -22.76
CA PRO A 110 14.19 -21.83 -22.86
C PRO A 110 14.89 -22.09 -21.54
N LEU A 111 14.51 -23.17 -20.88
CA LEU A 111 15.22 -23.68 -19.72
C LEU A 111 16.69 -23.70 -20.12
N LEU A 112 17.51 -22.90 -19.45
CA LEU A 112 18.95 -22.96 -19.63
C LEU A 112 19.33 -24.43 -19.42
N ASP A 113 19.67 -25.09 -20.52
CA ASP A 113 20.13 -26.46 -20.53
C ASP A 113 21.42 -26.47 -19.69
N ASN A 114 21.25 -26.81 -18.43
CA ASN A 114 22.36 -26.87 -17.46
C ASN A 114 23.13 -28.13 -17.73
N LYS A 115 23.87 -28.08 -18.82
CA LYS A 115 24.77 -29.12 -19.26
C LYS A 115 26.09 -29.00 -18.47
N TYR A 116 26.09 -29.57 -17.27
CA TYR A 116 27.32 -29.97 -16.57
C TYR A 116 27.08 -31.28 -15.84
#